data_4899f4ca3e8653f37dfa854141fbb7fe
#
_entry.id   4899f4ca3e8653f37dfa854141fbb7fe
#
_cell.length_a   1.000
_cell.length_b   1.000
_cell.length_c   1.000
_cell.angle_alpha   90.00
_cell.angle_beta   90.00
_cell.angle_gamma   90.00
#
_symmetry.space_group_name_H-M   'P 1'
#
loop_
_entity.id
_entity.type
_entity.pdbx_description
1 polymer ?
#
loop_
_entity_poly.entity_id
_entity_poly.type
_entity_poly.pdbx_seq_one_letter_code
_entity_poly.pdbx_strand_id
1 'polypeptide(L)'
;VPMEAPSLLDLPTDRIQESDLADVLWRDPSGIDILLAPPRVEMAEMVTVRDLEKTLSLLRRVYEVVIVDTPAVVNDINLAFLDASDTILEVVTYDSTTIHSTMVMADAFRMIGYAPTKVRYLVNRVDSTGGFDPEVLVRALGRVPEHSVSSGGQLVVRTNNEGIPFVLADASAQDVRDRHARVG
;
A
#
# COMPACT_ATOMS: atom_id res chain seq x y z
N VAL A 1 -13.92 10.74 1.00
CA VAL A 1 -13.36 11.42 2.19
C VAL A 1 -13.60 12.91 2.07
N PRO A 2 -14.09 13.62 3.12
CA PRO A 2 -14.22 15.08 3.09
C PRO A 2 -12.87 15.77 2.91
N MET A 3 -12.85 16.91 2.19
CA MET A 3 -11.62 17.68 1.95
C MET A 3 -11.02 18.30 3.23
N GLU A 4 -11.79 18.43 4.28
CA GLU A 4 -11.39 18.99 5.58
C GLU A 4 -11.28 17.90 6.66
N ALA A 5 -11.17 16.64 6.25
CA ALA A 5 -11.01 15.55 7.22
C ALA A 5 -9.67 15.68 7.97
N PRO A 6 -9.64 15.35 9.27
CA PRO A 6 -8.41 15.32 10.04
C PRO A 6 -7.35 14.42 9.40
N SER A 7 -6.10 14.74 9.64
CA SER A 7 -4.93 14.06 9.06
C SER A 7 -3.94 13.68 10.16
N LEU A 8 -2.85 13.04 9.78
CA LEU A 8 -1.75 12.70 10.68
C LEU A 8 -1.23 13.92 11.49
N LEU A 9 -1.27 15.13 10.92
CA LEU A 9 -0.80 16.35 11.62
C LEU A 9 -1.70 16.79 12.77
N ASP A 10 -2.93 16.32 12.82
CA ASP A 10 -3.87 16.67 13.90
C ASP A 10 -3.66 15.77 15.14
N LEU A 11 -2.77 14.77 15.05
CA LEU A 11 -2.37 13.95 16.20
C LEU A 11 -1.41 14.71 17.12
N PRO A 12 -1.66 14.72 18.45
CA PRO A 12 -0.75 15.33 19.42
C PRO A 12 0.49 14.46 19.65
N THR A 13 1.46 14.50 18.70
CA THR A 13 2.60 13.58 18.69
C THR A 13 3.50 13.59 19.93
N ASP A 14 3.41 14.62 20.77
CA ASP A 14 4.17 14.67 22.04
C ASP A 14 3.62 13.72 23.10
N ARG A 15 2.30 13.50 23.14
CA ARG A 15 1.59 12.67 24.13
C ARG A 15 0.48 11.84 23.51
N ILE A 16 0.74 11.24 22.35
CA ILE A 16 -0.26 10.46 21.62
C ILE A 16 -0.81 9.30 22.46
N GLN A 17 -2.14 9.23 22.57
CA GLN A 17 -2.90 8.18 23.26
C GLN A 17 -3.87 7.49 22.28
N GLU A 18 -4.37 6.31 22.67
CA GLU A 18 -5.36 5.59 21.85
C GLU A 18 -6.66 6.37 21.65
N SER A 19 -7.05 7.19 22.65
CA SER A 19 -8.21 8.07 22.53
C SER A 19 -8.07 9.11 21.43
N ASP A 20 -6.85 9.58 21.14
CA ASP A 20 -6.61 10.61 20.13
C ASP A 20 -6.83 10.10 18.71
N LEU A 21 -6.75 8.78 18.51
CA LEU A 21 -7.05 8.15 17.21
C LEU A 21 -8.52 8.34 16.81
N ALA A 22 -9.45 8.36 17.76
CA ALA A 22 -10.86 8.53 17.46
C ALA A 22 -11.18 9.90 16.83
N ASP A 23 -10.36 10.92 17.12
CA ASP A 23 -10.54 12.29 16.63
C ASP A 23 -9.96 12.50 15.22
N VAL A 24 -9.03 11.63 14.78
CA VAL A 24 -8.30 11.80 13.50
C VAL A 24 -8.57 10.69 12.49
N LEU A 25 -9.11 9.56 12.92
CA LEU A 25 -9.45 8.46 12.02
C LEU A 25 -10.81 8.70 11.37
N TRP A 26 -10.83 8.59 10.06
CA TRP A 26 -12.07 8.55 9.30
C TRP A 26 -12.57 7.11 9.17
N ARG A 27 -13.79 6.87 9.68
CA ARG A 27 -14.43 5.56 9.57
C ARG A 27 -15.12 5.41 8.22
N ASP A 28 -14.61 4.52 7.36
CA ASP A 28 -15.26 4.18 6.11
C ASP A 28 -16.50 3.29 6.34
N PRO A 29 -17.58 3.40 5.52
CA PRO A 29 -18.74 2.51 5.59
C PRO A 29 -18.40 1.01 5.47
N SER A 30 -17.26 0.65 4.88
CA SER A 30 -16.74 -0.73 4.84
C SER A 30 -16.26 -1.26 6.18
N GLY A 31 -16.14 -0.39 7.20
CA GLY A 31 -15.64 -0.73 8.52
C GLY A 31 -14.13 -0.52 8.69
N ILE A 32 -13.45 0.00 7.68
CA ILE A 32 -12.02 0.33 7.73
C ILE A 32 -11.84 1.72 8.37
N ASP A 33 -10.88 1.85 9.27
CA ASP A 33 -10.45 3.14 9.80
C ASP A 33 -9.27 3.65 8.97
N ILE A 34 -9.34 4.90 8.54
CA ILE A 34 -8.38 5.52 7.64
C ILE A 34 -7.74 6.72 8.31
N LEU A 35 -6.41 6.70 8.47
CA LEU A 35 -5.62 7.87 8.83
C LEU A 35 -5.11 8.53 7.56
N LEU A 36 -5.51 9.77 7.35
CA LEU A 36 -5.16 10.50 6.13
C LEU A 36 -3.78 11.13 6.24
N ALA A 37 -3.08 11.15 5.11
CA ALA A 37 -1.94 12.04 4.93
C ALA A 37 -2.41 13.50 4.89
N PRO A 38 -1.55 14.47 5.22
CA PRO A 38 -1.88 15.89 5.09
C PRO A 38 -2.30 16.23 3.65
N PRO A 39 -3.34 17.08 3.47
CA PRO A 39 -3.94 17.31 2.14
C PRO A 39 -3.09 18.17 1.20
N ARG A 40 -2.05 18.84 1.71
CA ARG A 40 -1.16 19.73 0.95
C ARG A 40 0.28 19.26 1.10
N VAL A 41 1.06 19.41 0.03
CA VAL A 41 2.47 19.03 -0.01
C VAL A 41 3.28 19.76 1.06
N GLU A 42 3.02 21.05 1.24
CA GLU A 42 3.72 21.89 2.25
C GLU A 42 3.43 21.41 3.66
N MET A 43 2.23 20.90 3.91
CA MET A 43 1.85 20.31 5.20
C MET A 43 2.49 18.92 5.38
N ALA A 44 2.63 18.16 4.31
CA ALA A 44 3.29 16.85 4.37
C ALA A 44 4.77 16.95 4.77
N GLU A 45 5.44 18.04 4.39
CA GLU A 45 6.82 18.33 4.79
C GLU A 45 6.98 18.61 6.30
N MET A 46 5.89 18.90 7.01
CA MET A 46 5.89 19.08 8.47
C MET A 46 5.90 17.75 9.24
N VAL A 47 5.57 16.64 8.57
CA VAL A 47 5.56 15.30 9.19
C VAL A 47 6.99 14.85 9.37
N THR A 48 7.36 14.53 10.61
CA THR A 48 8.69 14.01 10.91
C THR A 48 8.69 12.48 11.00
N VAL A 49 9.86 11.86 10.81
CA VAL A 49 10.06 10.41 11.02
C VAL A 49 9.60 10.00 12.42
N ARG A 50 9.91 10.83 13.44
CA ARG A 50 9.52 10.56 14.83
C ARG A 50 8.00 10.52 15.02
N ASP A 51 7.25 11.39 14.33
CA ASP A 51 5.79 11.42 14.41
C ASP A 51 5.21 10.13 13.79
N LEU A 52 5.78 9.69 12.67
CA LEU A 52 5.41 8.43 12.03
C LEU A 52 5.69 7.22 12.89
N GLU A 53 6.87 7.11 13.46
CA GLU A 53 7.26 5.99 14.34
C GLU A 53 6.31 5.86 15.53
N LYS A 54 5.99 6.98 16.18
CA LYS A 54 5.03 7.01 17.30
C LYS A 54 3.63 6.58 16.85
N THR A 55 3.16 7.12 15.73
CA THR A 55 1.84 6.80 15.18
C THR A 55 1.74 5.34 14.81
N LEU A 56 2.73 4.80 14.09
CA LEU A 56 2.77 3.38 13.72
C LEU A 56 2.82 2.48 14.95
N SER A 57 3.64 2.84 15.95
CA SER A 57 3.71 2.09 17.20
C SER A 57 2.35 2.04 17.92
N LEU A 58 1.57 3.13 17.87
CA LEU A 58 0.24 3.17 18.43
C LEU A 58 -0.75 2.35 17.62
N LEU A 59 -0.78 2.52 16.28
CA LEU A 59 -1.68 1.79 15.38
C LEU A 59 -1.47 0.27 15.49
N ARG A 60 -0.22 -0.20 15.59
CA ARG A 60 0.11 -1.63 15.74
C ARG A 60 -0.36 -2.23 17.06
N ARG A 61 -0.65 -1.43 18.08
CA ARG A 61 -1.25 -1.91 19.34
C ARG A 61 -2.77 -2.03 19.27
N VAL A 62 -3.39 -1.18 18.45
CA VAL A 62 -4.84 -1.05 18.37
C VAL A 62 -5.42 -1.93 17.26
N TYR A 63 -4.68 -2.09 16.15
CA TYR A 63 -5.15 -2.79 14.96
C TYR A 63 -4.38 -4.07 14.73
N GLU A 64 -5.08 -5.12 14.34
CA GLU A 64 -4.50 -6.40 13.92
C GLU A 64 -3.74 -6.27 12.59
N VAL A 65 -4.24 -5.42 11.69
CA VAL A 65 -3.64 -5.16 10.38
C VAL A 65 -3.56 -3.66 10.15
N VAL A 66 -2.38 -3.16 9.81
CA VAL A 66 -2.13 -1.77 9.39
C VAL A 66 -1.57 -1.79 7.98
N ILE A 67 -2.24 -1.15 7.04
CA ILE A 67 -1.81 -1.02 5.65
C ILE A 67 -1.38 0.43 5.42
N VAL A 68 -0.15 0.63 4.94
CA VAL A 68 0.39 1.94 4.61
C VAL A 68 0.51 2.05 3.10
N ASP A 69 -0.22 2.98 2.49
CA ASP A 69 -0.10 3.32 1.07
C ASP A 69 0.98 4.39 0.90
N THR A 70 2.02 4.09 0.12
CA THR A 70 3.18 4.96 -0.07
C THR A 70 3.44 5.22 -1.56
N PRO A 71 3.94 6.42 -1.91
CA PRO A 71 4.47 6.64 -3.25
C PRO A 71 5.74 5.81 -3.47
N ALA A 72 6.00 5.44 -4.74
CA ALA A 72 7.17 4.66 -5.15
C ALA A 72 8.44 5.54 -5.18
N VAL A 73 8.82 6.11 -4.04
CA VAL A 73 10.04 6.92 -3.88
C VAL A 73 10.78 6.49 -2.62
N VAL A 74 12.11 6.59 -2.66
CA VAL A 74 12.98 6.34 -1.50
C VAL A 74 13.34 7.68 -0.87
N ASN A 75 12.78 7.94 0.31
CA ASN A 75 13.11 9.08 1.16
C ASN A 75 13.00 8.65 2.62
N ASP A 76 13.42 9.50 3.56
CA ASP A 76 13.48 9.16 4.98
C ASP A 76 12.12 8.76 5.55
N ILE A 77 11.04 9.41 5.11
CA ILE A 77 9.66 9.12 5.52
C ILE A 77 9.24 7.71 5.06
N ASN A 78 9.44 7.41 3.77
CA ASN A 78 9.10 6.09 3.24
C ASN A 78 10.00 4.99 3.83
N LEU A 79 11.28 5.26 4.04
CA LEU A 79 12.17 4.33 4.72
C LEU A 79 11.69 4.01 6.13
N ALA A 80 11.22 5.00 6.90
CA ALA A 80 10.65 4.77 8.22
C ALA A 80 9.42 3.83 8.18
N PHE A 81 8.54 3.98 7.19
CA PHE A 81 7.43 3.05 6.98
C PHE A 81 7.92 1.65 6.60
N LEU A 82 8.86 1.55 5.67
CA LEU A 82 9.41 0.28 5.22
C LEU A 82 10.13 -0.45 6.35
N ASP A 83 10.91 0.26 7.16
CA ASP A 83 11.61 -0.30 8.33
C ASP A 83 10.64 -0.85 9.37
N ALA A 84 9.58 -0.09 9.66
CA ALA A 84 8.56 -0.46 10.63
C ALA A 84 7.61 -1.57 10.16
N SER A 85 7.54 -1.85 8.85
CA SER A 85 6.64 -2.84 8.27
C SER A 85 7.14 -4.26 8.49
N ASP A 86 6.24 -5.20 8.73
CA ASP A 86 6.53 -6.65 8.76
C ASP A 86 6.65 -7.21 7.35
N THR A 87 5.90 -6.64 6.40
CA THR A 87 5.91 -7.03 4.98
C THR A 87 5.84 -5.79 4.10
N ILE A 88 6.63 -5.76 3.05
CA ILE A 88 6.59 -4.77 1.97
C ILE A 88 5.94 -5.45 0.77
N LEU A 89 4.85 -4.88 0.25
CA LEU A 89 4.18 -5.37 -0.95
C LEU A 89 4.49 -4.45 -2.12
N GLU A 90 5.37 -4.89 -3.01
CA GLU A 90 5.72 -4.17 -4.23
C GLU A 90 4.73 -4.52 -5.34
N VAL A 91 4.00 -3.51 -5.83
CA VAL A 91 2.99 -3.69 -6.88
C VAL A 91 3.60 -3.41 -8.25
N VAL A 92 3.53 -4.39 -9.14
CA VAL A 92 4.16 -4.37 -10.46
C VAL A 92 3.12 -4.57 -11.55
N THR A 93 3.31 -3.95 -12.71
CA THR A 93 2.54 -4.21 -13.93
C THR A 93 3.46 -4.71 -15.04
N TYR A 94 2.88 -5.39 -16.07
CA TYR A 94 3.64 -5.87 -17.22
C TYR A 94 3.93 -4.75 -18.23
N ASP A 95 4.76 -3.80 -17.82
CA ASP A 95 5.33 -2.76 -18.69
C ASP A 95 6.80 -2.53 -18.35
N SER A 96 7.58 -2.11 -19.35
CA SER A 96 9.03 -1.98 -19.24
C SER A 96 9.44 -0.93 -18.18
N THR A 97 8.67 0.12 -18.02
CA THR A 97 8.98 1.21 -17.08
C THR A 97 8.81 0.73 -15.63
N THR A 98 7.68 0.08 -15.34
CA THR A 98 7.40 -0.46 -14.01
C THR A 98 8.40 -1.55 -13.65
N ILE A 99 8.72 -2.46 -14.59
CA ILE A 99 9.71 -3.52 -14.33
C ILE A 99 11.09 -2.92 -14.05
N HIS A 100 11.51 -1.91 -14.81
CA HIS A 100 12.79 -1.24 -14.54
C HIS A 100 12.80 -0.59 -13.16
N SER A 101 11.75 0.14 -12.79
CA SER A 101 11.62 0.78 -11.47
C SER A 101 11.63 -0.25 -10.36
N THR A 102 10.94 -1.39 -10.54
CA THR A 102 10.94 -2.49 -9.58
C THR A 102 12.32 -3.11 -9.39
N MET A 103 13.11 -3.25 -10.47
CA MET A 103 14.50 -3.73 -10.36
C MET A 103 15.36 -2.77 -9.54
N VAL A 104 15.24 -1.46 -9.80
CA VAL A 104 15.98 -0.44 -9.04
C VAL A 104 15.59 -0.48 -7.57
N MET A 105 14.29 -0.64 -7.27
CA MET A 105 13.79 -0.75 -5.90
C MET A 105 14.27 -2.04 -5.23
N ALA A 106 14.25 -3.17 -5.93
CA ALA A 106 14.76 -4.45 -5.41
C ALA A 106 16.27 -4.37 -5.08
N ASP A 107 17.04 -3.66 -5.89
CA ASP A 107 18.47 -3.40 -5.61
C ASP A 107 18.62 -2.52 -4.36
N ALA A 108 17.82 -1.46 -4.22
CA ALA A 108 17.81 -0.61 -3.04
C ALA A 108 17.48 -1.41 -1.77
N PHE A 109 16.46 -2.26 -1.79
CA PHE A 109 16.10 -3.12 -0.65
C PHE A 109 17.22 -4.07 -0.24
N ARG A 110 17.96 -4.63 -1.22
CA ARG A 110 19.14 -5.46 -0.96
C ARG A 110 20.28 -4.66 -0.32
N MET A 111 20.53 -3.45 -0.81
CA MET A 111 21.56 -2.57 -0.27
C MET A 111 21.26 -2.12 1.16
N ILE A 112 19.99 -1.87 1.49
CA ILE A 112 19.52 -1.54 2.84
C ILE A 112 19.64 -2.77 3.77
N GLY A 113 19.63 -3.98 3.22
CA GLY A 113 19.76 -5.24 3.97
C GLY A 113 18.42 -5.86 4.38
N TYR A 114 17.32 -5.54 3.70
CA TYR A 114 16.05 -6.20 3.97
C TYR A 114 16.10 -7.68 3.60
N ALA A 115 15.55 -8.51 4.48
CA ALA A 115 15.44 -9.93 4.21
C ALA A 115 14.57 -10.17 2.96
N PRO A 116 14.94 -11.09 2.05
CA PRO A 116 14.14 -11.39 0.88
C PRO A 116 12.68 -11.80 1.19
N THR A 117 12.44 -12.35 2.38
CA THR A 117 11.12 -12.73 2.86
C THR A 117 10.26 -11.54 3.30
N LYS A 118 10.87 -10.38 3.57
CA LYS A 118 10.15 -9.14 3.93
C LYS A 118 9.47 -8.52 2.71
N VAL A 119 10.04 -8.67 1.50
CA VAL A 119 9.52 -8.10 0.26
C VAL A 119 8.71 -9.15 -0.49
N ARG A 120 7.48 -8.82 -0.84
CA ARG A 120 6.56 -9.60 -1.65
C ARG A 120 6.20 -8.84 -2.91
N TYR A 121 6.02 -9.56 -4.02
CA TYR A 121 5.64 -8.96 -5.30
C TYR A 121 4.21 -9.33 -5.65
N LEU A 122 3.43 -8.32 -6.05
CA LEU A 122 2.07 -8.47 -6.55
C LEU A 122 2.00 -7.96 -7.98
N VAL A 123 1.67 -8.82 -8.92
CA VAL A 123 1.43 -8.42 -10.30
C VAL A 123 -0.01 -7.93 -10.43
N ASN A 124 -0.17 -6.64 -10.67
CA ASN A 124 -1.47 -6.05 -10.94
C ASN A 124 -1.79 -6.15 -12.44
N ARG A 125 -3.06 -6.38 -12.78
CA ARG A 125 -3.56 -6.56 -14.14
C ARG A 125 -2.83 -7.70 -14.88
N VAL A 126 -2.67 -8.84 -14.22
CA VAL A 126 -1.92 -9.99 -14.72
C VAL A 126 -2.40 -10.51 -16.09
N ASP A 127 -3.68 -10.29 -16.41
CA ASP A 127 -4.34 -10.63 -17.69
C ASP A 127 -4.16 -9.58 -18.79
N SER A 128 -3.51 -8.45 -18.47
CA SER A 128 -3.31 -7.31 -19.38
C SER A 128 -1.81 -7.12 -19.68
N THR A 129 -1.22 -8.11 -20.37
CA THR A 129 0.23 -8.11 -20.62
C THR A 129 0.67 -7.12 -21.71
N GLY A 130 -0.27 -6.65 -22.57
CA GLY A 130 0.06 -5.78 -23.70
C GLY A 130 1.07 -6.41 -24.68
N GLY A 131 1.16 -7.74 -24.71
CA GLY A 131 2.17 -8.47 -25.50
C GLY A 131 3.53 -8.62 -24.77
N PHE A 132 3.62 -8.23 -23.53
CA PHE A 132 4.80 -8.39 -22.69
C PHE A 132 4.93 -9.86 -22.24
N ASP A 133 6.15 -10.40 -22.32
CA ASP A 133 6.45 -11.75 -21.81
C ASP A 133 6.58 -11.74 -20.28
N PRO A 134 5.69 -12.43 -19.54
CA PRO A 134 5.76 -12.50 -18.08
C PRO A 134 7.09 -13.03 -17.53
N GLU A 135 7.79 -13.87 -18.30
CA GLU A 135 9.09 -14.41 -17.88
C GLU A 135 10.17 -13.33 -17.77
N VAL A 136 10.00 -12.19 -18.43
CA VAL A 136 10.93 -11.05 -18.29
C VAL A 136 10.91 -10.52 -16.86
N LEU A 137 9.72 -10.42 -16.25
CA LEU A 137 9.59 -10.01 -14.85
C LEU A 137 10.25 -11.03 -13.92
N VAL A 138 9.99 -12.33 -14.12
CA VAL A 138 10.60 -13.40 -13.32
C VAL A 138 12.13 -13.35 -13.40
N ARG A 139 12.68 -13.19 -14.61
CA ARG A 139 14.14 -13.05 -14.81
C ARG A 139 14.70 -11.79 -14.13
N ALA A 140 13.96 -10.67 -14.21
CA ALA A 140 14.36 -9.40 -13.61
C ALA A 140 14.42 -9.47 -12.08
N LEU A 141 13.42 -10.11 -11.46
CA LEU A 141 13.34 -10.26 -10.00
C LEU A 141 14.18 -11.41 -9.46
N GLY A 142 14.57 -12.38 -10.30
CA GLY A 142 15.20 -13.65 -9.90
C GLY A 142 14.26 -14.57 -9.11
N ARG A 143 12.96 -14.30 -9.12
CA ARG A 143 11.92 -15.08 -8.42
C ARG A 143 10.54 -14.86 -9.05
N VAL A 144 9.65 -15.82 -8.83
CA VAL A 144 8.25 -15.70 -9.25
C VAL A 144 7.53 -14.78 -8.27
N PRO A 145 6.74 -13.80 -8.74
CA PRO A 145 5.87 -13.02 -7.88
C PRO A 145 4.89 -13.89 -7.09
N GLU A 146 4.67 -13.57 -5.82
CA GLU A 146 3.84 -14.39 -4.93
C GLU A 146 2.34 -14.19 -5.16
N HIS A 147 1.96 -13.01 -5.65
CA HIS A 147 0.56 -12.63 -5.78
C HIS A 147 0.28 -12.03 -7.15
N SER A 148 -0.97 -12.15 -7.58
CA SER A 148 -1.44 -11.49 -8.79
C SER A 148 -2.91 -11.09 -8.68
N VAL A 149 -3.28 -9.99 -9.36
CA VAL A 149 -4.64 -9.48 -9.44
C VAL A 149 -4.99 -9.24 -10.89
N SER A 150 -6.13 -9.76 -11.34
CA SER A 150 -6.63 -9.53 -12.70
C SER A 150 -7.17 -8.12 -12.86
N SER A 151 -7.23 -7.65 -14.11
CA SER A 151 -7.84 -6.37 -14.44
C SER A 151 -9.34 -6.39 -14.13
N GLY A 152 -9.82 -5.44 -13.35
CA GLY A 152 -11.24 -5.29 -13.05
C GLY A 152 -12.03 -4.53 -14.13
N GLY A 153 -11.38 -4.11 -15.21
CA GLY A 153 -11.99 -3.42 -16.33
C GLY A 153 -12.87 -2.24 -15.93
N GLN A 154 -14.06 -2.14 -16.54
CA GLN A 154 -15.00 -1.04 -16.30
C GLN A 154 -15.58 -1.02 -14.88
N LEU A 155 -15.66 -2.17 -14.20
CA LEU A 155 -16.13 -2.22 -12.82
C LEU A 155 -15.24 -1.35 -11.91
N VAL A 156 -13.94 -1.57 -11.95
CA VAL A 156 -12.98 -0.81 -11.12
C VAL A 156 -13.01 0.68 -11.47
N VAL A 157 -13.07 1.02 -12.76
CA VAL A 157 -13.16 2.43 -13.19
C VAL A 157 -14.42 3.11 -12.65
N ARG A 158 -15.60 2.44 -12.78
CA ARG A 158 -16.86 2.98 -12.30
C ARG A 158 -16.86 3.17 -10.78
N THR A 159 -16.52 2.13 -10.05
CA THR A 159 -16.56 2.14 -8.60
C THR A 159 -15.53 3.12 -8.00
N ASN A 160 -14.38 3.28 -8.64
CA ASN A 160 -13.40 4.28 -8.23
C ASN A 160 -13.94 5.71 -8.43
N ASN A 161 -14.65 5.98 -9.53
CA ASN A 161 -15.31 7.28 -9.76
C ASN A 161 -16.46 7.54 -8.77
N GLU A 162 -17.12 6.49 -8.30
CA GLU A 162 -18.19 6.55 -7.29
C GLU A 162 -17.65 6.62 -5.85
N GLY A 163 -16.34 6.44 -5.66
CA GLY A 163 -15.70 6.37 -4.34
C GLY A 163 -16.10 5.13 -3.55
N ILE A 164 -16.51 4.06 -4.23
CA ILE A 164 -16.92 2.79 -3.62
C ILE A 164 -15.82 1.75 -3.88
N PRO A 165 -15.28 1.07 -2.87
CA PRO A 165 -14.36 -0.05 -3.09
C PRO A 165 -15.02 -1.12 -3.98
N PHE A 166 -14.40 -1.47 -5.10
CA PHE A 166 -14.98 -2.40 -6.08
C PHE A 166 -15.33 -3.77 -5.48
N VAL A 167 -14.58 -4.19 -4.47
CA VAL A 167 -14.82 -5.45 -3.73
C VAL A 167 -16.14 -5.45 -2.93
N LEU A 168 -16.75 -4.28 -2.71
CA LEU A 168 -18.06 -4.13 -2.08
C LEU A 168 -19.17 -3.97 -3.10
N ALA A 169 -18.84 -3.53 -4.32
CA ALA A 169 -19.81 -3.25 -5.37
C ALA A 169 -20.28 -4.52 -6.12
N ASP A 170 -19.49 -5.60 -6.08
CA ASP A 170 -19.79 -6.83 -6.79
C ASP A 170 -19.40 -8.06 -5.96
N ALA A 171 -20.38 -8.90 -5.64
CA ALA A 171 -20.16 -10.15 -4.90
C ALA A 171 -19.26 -11.14 -5.68
N SER A 172 -19.21 -11.06 -7.03
CA SER A 172 -18.30 -11.87 -7.85
C SER A 172 -16.85 -11.41 -7.75
N ALA A 173 -16.60 -10.16 -7.34
CA ALA A 173 -15.27 -9.68 -7.01
C ALA A 173 -14.69 -10.36 -5.74
N GLN A 174 -15.55 -10.93 -4.88
CA GLN A 174 -15.14 -11.81 -3.80
C GLN A 174 -14.53 -13.13 -4.31
N ASP A 175 -15.00 -13.64 -5.45
CA ASP A 175 -14.41 -14.82 -6.11
C ASP A 175 -12.97 -14.58 -6.59
N VAL A 176 -12.57 -13.35 -6.83
CA VAL A 176 -11.18 -12.99 -7.15
C VAL A 176 -10.28 -13.22 -5.93
N ARG A 177 -10.78 -12.99 -4.71
CA ARG A 177 -10.07 -13.29 -3.45
C ARG A 177 -9.83 -14.79 -3.27
N ASP A 178 -10.84 -15.60 -3.55
CA ASP A 178 -10.80 -17.06 -3.27
C ASP A 178 -9.96 -17.84 -4.29
N ARG A 179 -9.82 -17.35 -5.51
CA ARG A 179 -9.00 -18.00 -6.55
C ARG A 179 -7.50 -17.86 -6.28
N HIS A 180 -7.07 -16.79 -5.65
CA HIS A 180 -5.65 -16.54 -5.38
C HIS A 180 -5.18 -17.15 -4.05
N ALA A 181 -6.10 -17.44 -3.13
CA ALA A 181 -5.80 -18.16 -1.88
C ALA A 181 -5.59 -19.68 -2.07
N ARG A 182 -5.87 -20.21 -3.28
CA ARG A 182 -5.77 -21.65 -3.56
C ARG A 182 -4.54 -22.07 -4.37
N VAL A 183 -3.63 -21.15 -4.65
CA VAL A 183 -2.35 -21.41 -5.32
C VAL A 183 -1.23 -21.22 -4.30
N GLY A 184 -1.27 -22.03 -3.25
CA GLY A 184 -0.25 -22.16 -2.23
C GLY A 184 0.03 -23.61 -1.98
#